data_ca191493fa2b99ce6d25bd573b5352ba
#
_entry.id   ca191493fa2b99ce6d25bd573b5352ba
#
_cell.length_a   1.000
_cell.length_b   1.000
_cell.length_c   1.000
_cell.angle_alpha   90.00
_cell.angle_beta   90.00
_cell.angle_gamma   90.00
#
_symmetry.space_group_name_H-M   'P 1'
#
loop_
_entity.id
_entity.type
_entity.pdbx_description
1 polymer ?
#
loop_
_entity_poly.entity_id
_entity_poly.type
_entity_poly.pdbx_seq_one_letter_code
_entity_poly.pdbx_strand_id
1 'polypeptide(L)'
;MRLEAKDLSFRYHKGNRQILNHVSVSLDSSDRLGLAAPSGFGKTTFCKILASYEQPDAGQVLLDGKPLSEYKGYCPVQLIWQHPQEAVNPRRKMKTVLEEGGVLDERLIHGLGIEKEWMERYPGELSGGELQRFCIARALGEKTSFLLADEITAMLDLITQSQIWNFLLEEVRSREIGLLVVSHSEPLLQRICTGRIQL
;
A
#
# COMPACT_ATOMS: atom_id res chain seq x y z
N MET A 1 -9.19 -7.50 -12.92
CA MET A 1 -9.18 -8.22 -11.61
C MET A 1 -10.00 -7.42 -10.61
N ARG A 2 -10.57 -8.09 -9.60
CA ARG A 2 -11.42 -7.47 -8.59
C ARG A 2 -11.03 -7.93 -7.18
N LEU A 3 -10.73 -6.97 -6.31
CA LEU A 3 -10.49 -7.17 -4.88
C LEU A 3 -11.77 -6.84 -4.10
N GLU A 4 -12.24 -7.75 -3.25
CA GLU A 4 -13.47 -7.58 -2.48
C GLU A 4 -13.21 -7.84 -1.00
N ALA A 5 -13.62 -6.89 -0.17
CA ALA A 5 -13.88 -7.12 1.25
C ALA A 5 -15.36 -7.47 1.41
N LYS A 6 -15.68 -8.60 2.01
CA LYS A 6 -17.07 -9.03 2.25
C LYS A 6 -17.34 -9.17 3.74
N ASP A 7 -18.18 -8.30 4.27
CA ASP A 7 -18.72 -8.34 5.62
C ASP A 7 -17.64 -8.39 6.71
N LEU A 8 -16.57 -7.61 6.54
CA LEU A 8 -15.41 -7.62 7.42
C LEU A 8 -15.75 -7.02 8.79
N SER A 9 -15.50 -7.78 9.83
CA SER A 9 -15.53 -7.31 11.21
C SER A 9 -14.22 -7.61 11.90
N PHE A 10 -13.70 -6.66 12.71
CA PHE A 10 -12.41 -6.81 13.35
C PHE A 10 -12.31 -6.01 14.64
N ARG A 11 -11.66 -6.60 15.66
CA ARG A 11 -11.23 -5.95 16.92
C ARG A 11 -9.85 -6.42 17.33
N TYR A 12 -9.05 -5.56 17.92
CA TYR A 12 -7.79 -5.98 18.55
C TYR A 12 -8.09 -6.64 19.91
N HIS A 13 -7.47 -7.78 20.19
CA HIS A 13 -7.69 -8.60 21.39
C HIS A 13 -7.46 -7.87 22.74
N LYS A 14 -6.76 -6.72 22.73
CA LYS A 14 -6.47 -5.92 23.92
C LYS A 14 -7.50 -4.82 24.23
N GLY A 15 -8.56 -4.71 23.44
CA GLY A 15 -9.56 -3.67 23.60
C GLY A 15 -10.97 -4.12 23.23
N ASN A 16 -11.97 -3.69 24.00
CA ASN A 16 -13.38 -3.96 23.69
C ASN A 16 -13.92 -3.16 22.48
N ARG A 17 -13.10 -2.29 21.87
CA ARG A 17 -13.54 -1.43 20.76
C ARG A 17 -13.50 -2.20 19.45
N GLN A 18 -14.64 -2.31 18.81
CA GLN A 18 -14.74 -2.78 17.43
C GLN A 18 -14.13 -1.72 16.49
N ILE A 19 -13.24 -2.17 15.62
CA ILE A 19 -12.51 -1.31 14.68
C ILE A 19 -13.21 -1.32 13.32
N LEU A 20 -13.60 -2.50 12.85
CA LEU A 20 -14.41 -2.67 11.65
C LEU A 20 -15.70 -3.41 12.01
N ASN A 21 -16.81 -2.95 11.44
CA ASN A 21 -18.14 -3.51 11.71
C ASN A 21 -18.90 -3.73 10.39
N HIS A 22 -18.97 -4.98 9.93
CA HIS A 22 -19.68 -5.40 8.72
C HIS A 22 -19.30 -4.58 7.47
N VAL A 23 -18.00 -4.29 7.29
CA VAL A 23 -17.50 -3.48 6.17
C VAL A 23 -17.44 -4.31 4.90
N SER A 24 -18.08 -3.82 3.83
CA SER A 24 -18.00 -4.42 2.50
C SER A 24 -17.59 -3.36 1.47
N VAL A 25 -16.52 -3.66 0.72
CA VAL A 25 -15.93 -2.76 -0.28
C VAL A 25 -15.45 -3.59 -1.47
N SER A 26 -15.56 -3.06 -2.67
CA SER A 26 -14.94 -3.64 -3.86
C SER A 26 -14.08 -2.62 -4.58
N LEU A 27 -12.97 -3.09 -5.16
CA LEU A 27 -12.00 -2.33 -5.93
C LEU A 27 -11.65 -3.11 -7.18
N ASP A 28 -11.90 -2.54 -8.36
CA ASP A 28 -11.47 -3.11 -9.62
C ASP A 28 -10.04 -2.65 -10.00
N SER A 29 -9.33 -3.42 -10.83
CA SER A 29 -7.94 -3.10 -11.21
C SER A 29 -7.78 -1.80 -11.99
N SER A 30 -8.87 -1.23 -12.51
CA SER A 30 -8.89 0.09 -13.15
C SER A 30 -9.18 1.24 -12.20
N ASP A 31 -9.59 0.94 -10.97
CA ASP A 31 -10.04 1.95 -10.02
C ASP A 31 -8.89 2.61 -9.25
N ARG A 32 -9.11 3.86 -8.90
CA ARG A 32 -8.29 4.61 -7.94
C ARG A 32 -9.23 5.19 -6.89
N LEU A 33 -9.41 4.46 -5.78
CA LEU A 33 -10.35 4.84 -4.73
C LEU A 33 -9.64 5.54 -3.57
N GLY A 34 -10.21 6.65 -3.12
CA GLY A 34 -9.80 7.34 -1.90
C GLY A 34 -10.58 6.81 -0.70
N LEU A 35 -9.90 6.42 0.35
CA LEU A 35 -10.50 6.02 1.61
C LEU A 35 -10.53 7.20 2.57
N ALA A 36 -11.71 7.76 2.77
CA ALA A 36 -11.94 8.86 3.69
C ALA A 36 -12.61 8.35 4.97
N ALA A 37 -11.97 8.59 6.11
CA ALA A 37 -12.54 8.40 7.44
C ALA A 37 -11.75 9.22 8.46
N PRO A 38 -12.32 9.64 9.59
CA PRO A 38 -11.59 10.29 10.67
C PRO A 38 -10.43 9.43 11.20
N SER A 39 -9.48 10.07 11.89
CA SER A 39 -8.38 9.34 12.55
C SER A 39 -8.94 8.33 13.56
N GLY A 40 -8.31 7.15 13.63
CA GLY A 40 -8.74 6.09 14.55
C GLY A 40 -9.96 5.28 14.09
N PHE A 41 -10.47 5.49 12.88
CA PHE A 41 -11.60 4.73 12.31
C PHE A 41 -11.17 3.46 11.55
N GLY A 42 -9.95 2.97 11.79
CA GLY A 42 -9.55 1.66 11.29
C GLY A 42 -9.03 1.62 9.85
N LYS A 43 -8.71 2.76 9.20
CA LYS A 43 -8.19 2.81 7.81
C LYS A 43 -6.96 1.91 7.62
N THR A 44 -5.93 2.10 8.45
CA THR A 44 -4.71 1.27 8.43
C THR A 44 -5.02 -0.20 8.70
N THR A 45 -5.92 -0.49 9.66
CA THR A 45 -6.35 -1.86 9.97
C THR A 45 -7.06 -2.49 8.78
N PHE A 46 -7.93 -1.75 8.11
CA PHE A 46 -8.60 -2.20 6.88
C PHE A 46 -7.59 -2.53 5.77
N CYS A 47 -6.61 -1.65 5.54
CA CYS A 47 -5.53 -1.92 4.58
C CYS A 47 -4.70 -3.16 4.96
N LYS A 48 -4.39 -3.34 6.25
CA LYS A 48 -3.69 -4.54 6.75
C LYS A 48 -4.47 -5.82 6.49
N ILE A 49 -5.78 -5.82 6.69
CA ILE A 49 -6.65 -6.97 6.42
C ILE A 49 -6.70 -7.24 4.91
N LEU A 50 -6.89 -6.21 4.07
CA LEU A 50 -6.90 -6.35 2.61
C LEU A 50 -5.59 -6.92 2.06
N ALA A 51 -4.45 -6.62 2.68
CA ALA A 51 -3.13 -7.13 2.30
C ALA A 51 -2.71 -8.40 3.06
N SER A 52 -3.64 -9.04 3.81
CA SER A 52 -3.40 -10.27 4.58
C SER A 52 -2.35 -10.16 5.71
N TYR A 53 -2.07 -8.95 6.22
CA TYR A 53 -1.24 -8.77 7.42
C TYR A 53 -2.02 -9.01 8.72
N GLU A 54 -3.36 -8.88 8.68
CA GLU A 54 -4.26 -9.16 9.79
C GLU A 54 -5.40 -10.04 9.29
N GLN A 55 -5.91 -10.91 10.16
CA GLN A 55 -7.07 -11.76 9.88
C GLN A 55 -8.33 -11.12 10.47
N PRO A 56 -9.42 -10.97 9.71
CA PRO A 56 -10.67 -10.47 10.26
C PRO A 56 -11.30 -11.49 11.23
N ASP A 57 -12.05 -11.01 12.24
CA ASP A 57 -12.84 -11.86 13.13
C ASP A 57 -14.02 -12.52 12.41
N ALA A 58 -14.59 -11.81 11.41
CA ALA A 58 -15.65 -12.29 10.53
C ALA A 58 -15.50 -11.67 9.15
N GLY A 59 -16.11 -12.31 8.15
CA GLY A 59 -16.01 -11.93 6.75
C GLY A 59 -14.75 -12.47 6.09
N GLN A 60 -14.49 -12.04 4.86
CA GLN A 60 -13.35 -12.51 4.07
C GLN A 60 -12.91 -11.50 3.02
N VAL A 61 -11.64 -11.60 2.61
CA VAL A 61 -11.08 -10.85 1.47
C VAL A 61 -10.97 -11.81 0.29
N LEU A 62 -11.52 -11.40 -0.84
CA LEU A 62 -11.51 -12.18 -2.08
C LEU A 62 -10.75 -11.43 -3.17
N LEU A 63 -10.03 -12.19 -4.00
CA LEU A 63 -9.44 -11.73 -5.25
C LEU A 63 -10.01 -12.58 -6.39
N ASP A 64 -10.77 -11.94 -7.30
CA ASP A 64 -11.52 -12.60 -8.38
C ASP A 64 -12.37 -13.76 -7.86
N GLY A 65 -13.06 -13.55 -6.73
CA GLY A 65 -13.96 -14.51 -6.10
C GLY A 65 -13.28 -15.62 -5.30
N LYS A 66 -11.95 -15.67 -5.24
CA LYS A 66 -11.20 -16.65 -4.45
C LYS A 66 -10.65 -16.01 -3.17
N PRO A 67 -10.68 -16.69 -2.02
CA PRO A 67 -10.11 -16.16 -0.78
C PRO A 67 -8.63 -15.78 -0.97
N LEU A 68 -8.27 -14.56 -0.59
CA LEU A 68 -6.89 -14.09 -0.70
C LEU A 68 -5.92 -14.93 0.14
N SER A 69 -6.39 -15.53 1.22
CA SER A 69 -5.62 -16.46 2.07
C SER A 69 -5.18 -17.75 1.37
N GLU A 70 -5.80 -18.11 0.25
CA GLU A 70 -5.41 -19.29 -0.55
C GLU A 70 -4.27 -18.99 -1.52
N TYR A 71 -3.93 -17.73 -1.75
CA TYR A 71 -2.81 -17.35 -2.60
C TYR A 71 -1.48 -17.67 -1.90
N LYS A 72 -0.60 -18.38 -2.61
CA LYS A 72 0.73 -18.77 -2.11
C LYS A 72 1.82 -17.95 -2.77
N GLY A 73 2.85 -17.61 -2.00
CA GLY A 73 4.00 -16.85 -2.47
C GLY A 73 3.76 -15.34 -2.40
N TYR A 74 4.12 -14.62 -3.46
CA TYR A 74 3.95 -13.16 -3.51
C TYR A 74 2.47 -12.77 -3.50
N CYS A 75 2.06 -11.99 -2.51
CA CYS A 75 0.68 -11.49 -2.42
C CYS A 75 0.43 -10.45 -3.52
N PRO A 76 -0.59 -10.61 -4.38
CA PRO A 76 -0.88 -9.62 -5.43
C PRO A 76 -1.47 -8.31 -4.90
N VAL A 77 -1.84 -8.24 -3.63
CA VAL A 77 -2.28 -7.03 -2.92
C VAL A 77 -1.14 -6.54 -2.04
N GLN A 78 -0.54 -5.42 -2.40
CA GLN A 78 0.62 -4.86 -1.69
C GLN A 78 0.21 -3.62 -0.88
N LEU A 79 0.71 -3.53 0.36
CA LEU A 79 0.52 -2.37 1.24
C LEU A 79 1.82 -1.56 1.33
N ILE A 80 1.74 -0.28 1.00
CA ILE A 80 2.78 0.69 1.30
C ILE A 80 2.41 1.36 2.62
N TRP A 81 3.25 1.16 3.62
CA TRP A 81 3.02 1.58 4.99
C TRP A 81 3.31 3.07 5.20
N GLN A 82 2.56 3.69 6.10
CA GLN A 82 2.80 5.06 6.55
C GLN A 82 4.21 5.22 7.16
N HIS A 83 4.67 4.22 7.92
CA HIS A 83 5.98 4.19 8.55
C HIS A 83 6.87 3.15 7.86
N PRO A 84 7.75 3.56 6.92
CA PRO A 84 8.54 2.62 6.13
C PRO A 84 9.48 1.75 6.96
N GLN A 85 9.89 2.22 8.17
CA GLN A 85 10.73 1.46 9.09
C GLN A 85 10.05 0.17 9.59
N GLU A 86 8.72 0.15 9.66
CA GLU A 86 7.95 -1.03 10.07
C GLU A 86 7.81 -2.05 8.93
N ALA A 87 8.07 -1.63 7.70
CA ALA A 87 7.87 -2.43 6.51
C ALA A 87 9.10 -3.22 6.06
N VAL A 88 10.28 -2.94 6.60
CA VAL A 88 11.55 -3.52 6.15
C VAL A 88 12.32 -4.18 7.29
N ASN A 89 13.11 -5.19 6.94
CA ASN A 89 14.03 -5.80 7.90
C ASN A 89 15.24 -4.89 8.11
N PRO A 90 15.48 -4.34 9.33
CA PRO A 90 16.55 -3.38 9.59
C PRO A 90 17.96 -3.97 9.43
N ARG A 91 18.08 -5.30 9.33
CA ARG A 91 19.35 -6.03 9.15
C ARG A 91 19.65 -6.37 7.70
N ARG A 92 18.82 -5.96 6.76
CA ARG A 92 19.03 -6.20 5.32
C ARG A 92 19.40 -4.90 4.63
N LYS A 93 20.33 -4.99 3.66
CA LYS A 93 20.64 -3.88 2.77
C LYS A 93 19.47 -3.59 1.85
N MET A 94 19.35 -2.35 1.41
CA MET A 94 18.22 -1.90 0.59
C MET A 94 18.13 -2.63 -0.75
N LYS A 95 19.25 -3.04 -1.33
CA LYS A 95 19.25 -3.91 -2.50
C LYS A 95 18.49 -5.21 -2.25
N THR A 96 18.74 -5.89 -1.13
CA THR A 96 18.04 -7.13 -0.78
C THR A 96 16.55 -6.88 -0.53
N VAL A 97 16.17 -5.73 0.03
CA VAL A 97 14.76 -5.35 0.22
C VAL A 97 14.02 -5.23 -1.12
N LEU A 98 14.66 -4.73 -2.18
CA LEU A 98 14.07 -4.70 -3.53
C LEU A 98 13.99 -6.10 -4.13
N GLU A 99 15.04 -6.91 -3.97
CA GLU A 99 15.08 -8.30 -4.44
C GLU A 99 13.94 -9.14 -3.85
N GLU A 100 13.57 -8.94 -2.57
CA GLU A 100 12.42 -9.58 -1.91
C GLU A 100 11.10 -9.28 -2.63
N GLY A 101 10.94 -8.09 -3.21
CA GLY A 101 9.80 -7.70 -4.04
C GLY A 101 9.88 -8.15 -5.49
N GLY A 102 10.99 -8.80 -5.89
CA GLY A 102 11.26 -9.12 -7.30
C GLY A 102 11.55 -7.87 -8.14
N VAL A 103 11.97 -6.77 -7.50
CA VAL A 103 12.17 -5.48 -8.15
C VAL A 103 13.66 -5.26 -8.40
N LEU A 104 14.09 -5.48 -9.64
CA LEU A 104 15.41 -5.05 -10.15
C LEU A 104 15.25 -4.20 -11.42
N ASP A 105 14.06 -3.61 -11.62
CA ASP A 105 13.76 -2.76 -12.78
C ASP A 105 14.40 -1.38 -12.58
N GLU A 106 15.40 -1.07 -13.41
CA GLU A 106 16.08 0.24 -13.40
C GLU A 106 15.12 1.41 -13.65
N ARG A 107 14.02 1.17 -14.37
CA ARG A 107 12.99 2.19 -14.60
C ARG A 107 12.28 2.59 -13.30
N LEU A 108 11.92 1.61 -12.46
CA LEU A 108 11.31 1.88 -11.15
C LEU A 108 12.30 2.60 -10.22
N ILE A 109 13.55 2.16 -10.21
CA ILE A 109 14.63 2.77 -9.40
C ILE A 109 14.82 4.22 -9.79
N HIS A 110 14.99 4.48 -11.09
CA HIS A 110 15.19 5.83 -11.61
C HIS A 110 13.94 6.72 -11.45
N GLY A 111 12.75 6.18 -11.78
CA GLY A 111 11.48 6.92 -11.68
C GLY A 111 11.11 7.34 -10.25
N LEU A 112 11.52 6.55 -9.26
CA LEU A 112 11.38 6.90 -7.84
C LEU A 112 12.56 7.72 -7.32
N GLY A 113 13.57 8.04 -8.14
CA GLY A 113 14.75 8.80 -7.73
C GLY A 113 15.56 8.08 -6.65
N ILE A 114 15.68 6.75 -6.76
CA ILE A 114 16.52 5.95 -5.86
C ILE A 114 17.96 6.02 -6.37
N GLU A 115 18.88 6.49 -5.54
CA GLU A 115 20.28 6.58 -5.88
C GLU A 115 21.00 5.23 -5.71
N LYS A 116 21.94 4.91 -6.61
CA LYS A 116 22.67 3.64 -6.57
C LYS A 116 23.42 3.41 -5.27
N GLU A 117 23.94 4.47 -4.68
CA GLU A 117 24.68 4.44 -3.42
C GLU A 117 23.80 4.02 -2.24
N TRP A 118 22.50 4.29 -2.28
CA TRP A 118 21.56 3.89 -1.24
C TRP A 118 21.30 2.38 -1.21
N MET A 119 21.53 1.69 -2.30
CA MET A 119 21.34 0.23 -2.41
C MET A 119 22.17 -0.56 -1.40
N GLU A 120 23.38 -0.06 -1.08
CA GLU A 120 24.32 -0.72 -0.17
C GLU A 120 24.11 -0.32 1.29
N ARG A 121 23.23 0.64 1.57
CA ARG A 121 22.91 1.10 2.93
C ARG A 121 21.90 0.20 3.60
N TYR A 122 21.87 0.26 4.94
CA TYR A 122 20.82 -0.32 5.77
C TYR A 122 19.66 0.68 5.97
N PRO A 123 18.46 0.23 6.30
CA PRO A 123 17.28 1.10 6.51
C PRO A 123 17.55 2.27 7.49
N GLY A 124 18.32 2.03 8.56
CA GLY A 124 18.64 3.05 9.55
C GLY A 124 19.64 4.13 9.09
N GLU A 125 20.24 3.95 7.91
CA GLU A 125 21.19 4.91 7.31
C GLU A 125 20.52 5.80 6.26
N LEU A 126 19.21 5.64 6.06
CA LEU A 126 18.40 6.40 5.13
C LEU A 126 17.47 7.36 5.86
N SER A 127 17.17 8.50 5.25
CA SER A 127 16.08 9.36 5.67
C SER A 127 14.72 8.65 5.46
N GLY A 128 13.68 9.10 6.16
CA GLY A 128 12.34 8.53 5.99
C GLY A 128 11.84 8.59 4.55
N GLY A 129 12.13 9.68 3.82
CA GLY A 129 11.75 9.84 2.42
C GLY A 129 12.52 8.93 1.47
N GLU A 130 13.82 8.75 1.67
CA GLU A 130 14.64 7.80 0.92
C GLU A 130 14.14 6.37 1.13
N LEU A 131 13.92 5.97 2.39
CA LEU A 131 13.40 4.65 2.73
C LEU A 131 11.99 4.40 2.14
N GLN A 132 11.12 5.44 2.14
CA GLN A 132 9.78 5.34 1.56
C GLN A 132 9.84 5.01 0.06
N ARG A 133 10.78 5.59 -0.69
CA ARG A 133 10.96 5.29 -2.12
C ARG A 133 11.26 3.81 -2.36
N PHE A 134 12.08 3.19 -1.52
CA PHE A 134 12.34 1.74 -1.57
C PHE A 134 11.09 0.92 -1.24
N CYS A 135 10.31 1.33 -0.24
CA CYS A 135 9.07 0.64 0.11
C CYS A 135 8.05 0.70 -1.03
N ILE A 136 7.94 1.85 -1.72
CA ILE A 136 7.10 2.02 -2.91
C ILE A 136 7.60 1.12 -4.05
N ALA A 137 8.92 1.14 -4.36
CA ALA A 137 9.51 0.31 -5.40
C ALA A 137 9.23 -1.18 -5.14
N ARG A 138 9.49 -1.66 -3.92
CA ARG A 138 9.23 -3.05 -3.52
C ARG A 138 7.78 -3.47 -3.72
N ALA A 139 6.83 -2.58 -3.41
CA ALA A 139 5.41 -2.85 -3.57
C ALA A 139 4.96 -2.88 -5.03
N LEU A 140 5.74 -2.33 -5.97
CA LEU A 140 5.50 -2.34 -7.41
C LEU A 140 6.08 -3.59 -8.12
N GLY A 141 6.28 -4.70 -7.42
CA GLY A 141 6.71 -5.96 -8.01
C GLY A 141 5.82 -6.40 -9.19
N GLU A 142 6.36 -7.23 -10.09
CA GLU A 142 5.68 -7.62 -11.35
C GLU A 142 4.28 -8.23 -11.13
N LYS A 143 4.09 -8.96 -10.02
CA LYS A 143 2.83 -9.65 -9.69
C LYS A 143 1.84 -8.79 -8.91
N THR A 144 2.15 -7.52 -8.67
CA THR A 144 1.23 -6.61 -7.97
C THR A 144 0.05 -6.26 -8.86
N SER A 145 -1.15 -6.55 -8.38
CA SER A 145 -2.41 -6.24 -9.04
C SER A 145 -3.21 -5.16 -8.31
N PHE A 146 -2.99 -5.02 -7.00
CA PHE A 146 -3.59 -3.99 -6.15
C PHE A 146 -2.56 -3.37 -5.24
N LEU A 147 -2.63 -2.04 -5.12
CA LEU A 147 -1.75 -1.26 -4.29
C LEU A 147 -2.56 -0.47 -3.26
N LEU A 148 -2.24 -0.63 -2.00
CA LEU A 148 -2.86 0.07 -0.88
C LEU A 148 -1.85 1.08 -0.35
N ALA A 149 -2.11 2.37 -0.52
CA ALA A 149 -1.21 3.46 -0.15
C ALA A 149 -1.72 4.14 1.13
N ASP A 150 -1.13 3.80 2.29
CA ASP A 150 -1.54 4.34 3.58
C ASP A 150 -0.64 5.53 3.98
N GLU A 151 -1.12 6.76 3.70
CA GLU A 151 -0.47 8.04 4.03
C GLU A 151 0.99 8.15 3.56
N ILE A 152 1.33 7.54 2.43
CA ILE A 152 2.69 7.26 1.96
C ILE A 152 3.56 8.49 1.68
N THR A 153 2.99 9.67 1.63
CA THR A 153 3.71 10.92 1.35
C THR A 153 3.53 11.99 2.42
N ALA A 154 2.91 11.65 3.57
CA ALA A 154 2.61 12.63 4.62
C ALA A 154 3.87 13.30 5.23
N MET A 155 5.02 12.63 5.17
CA MET A 155 6.30 13.12 5.72
C MET A 155 7.21 13.76 4.67
N LEU A 156 6.74 13.94 3.42
CA LEU A 156 7.56 14.44 2.32
C LEU A 156 7.19 15.89 1.99
N ASP A 157 8.15 16.63 1.47
CA ASP A 157 7.90 17.94 0.87
C ASP A 157 7.01 17.85 -0.38
N LEU A 158 6.35 18.94 -0.75
CA LEU A 158 5.37 18.99 -1.83
C LEU A 158 5.94 18.62 -3.21
N ILE A 159 7.21 18.93 -3.47
CA ILE A 159 7.87 18.63 -4.74
C ILE A 159 8.07 17.13 -4.85
N THR A 160 8.67 16.52 -3.81
CA THR A 160 8.88 15.09 -3.70
C THR A 160 7.55 14.32 -3.74
N GLN A 161 6.52 14.79 -3.03
CA GLN A 161 5.17 14.23 -3.11
C GLN A 161 4.66 14.18 -4.54
N SER A 162 4.74 15.32 -5.25
CA SER A 162 4.25 15.41 -6.64
C SER A 162 4.98 14.46 -7.58
N GLN A 163 6.31 14.34 -7.44
CA GLN A 163 7.12 13.43 -8.24
C GLN A 163 6.71 11.97 -8.03
N ILE A 164 6.62 11.55 -6.76
CA ILE A 164 6.24 10.18 -6.41
C ILE A 164 4.83 9.84 -6.90
N TRP A 165 3.85 10.73 -6.67
CA TRP A 165 2.48 10.47 -7.11
C TRP A 165 2.34 10.45 -8.62
N ASN A 166 3.02 11.33 -9.36
CA ASN A 166 2.98 11.32 -10.82
C ASN A 166 3.54 10.00 -11.36
N PHE A 167 4.69 9.56 -10.88
CA PHE A 167 5.30 8.28 -11.26
C PHE A 167 4.41 7.09 -10.89
N LEU A 168 3.90 7.05 -9.64
CA LEU A 168 3.05 5.97 -9.17
C LEU A 168 1.75 5.86 -9.99
N LEU A 169 1.13 6.99 -10.35
CA LEU A 169 -0.07 7.00 -11.18
C LEU A 169 0.20 6.53 -12.62
N GLU A 170 1.37 6.81 -13.17
CA GLU A 170 1.80 6.28 -14.46
C GLU A 170 1.92 4.76 -14.42
N GLU A 171 2.61 4.21 -13.39
CA GLU A 171 2.74 2.77 -13.17
C GLU A 171 1.38 2.07 -12.99
N VAL A 172 0.53 2.63 -12.13
CA VAL A 172 -0.80 2.12 -11.85
C VAL A 172 -1.65 2.06 -13.12
N ARG A 173 -1.59 3.10 -13.98
CA ARG A 173 -2.35 3.13 -15.24
C ARG A 173 -1.77 2.17 -16.28
N SER A 174 -0.46 2.18 -16.49
CA SER A 174 0.18 1.37 -17.52
C SER A 174 0.08 -0.14 -17.25
N ARG A 175 0.01 -0.53 -15.98
CA ARG A 175 -0.05 -1.93 -15.54
C ARG A 175 -1.44 -2.38 -15.09
N GLU A 176 -2.46 -1.51 -15.17
CA GLU A 176 -3.83 -1.76 -14.70
C GLU A 176 -3.88 -2.24 -13.24
N ILE A 177 -3.12 -1.57 -12.35
CA ILE A 177 -3.10 -1.86 -10.92
C ILE A 177 -4.23 -1.09 -10.24
N GLY A 178 -5.11 -1.78 -9.51
CA GLY A 178 -6.11 -1.14 -8.66
C GLY A 178 -5.44 -0.40 -7.49
N LEU A 179 -5.85 0.85 -7.23
CA LEU A 179 -5.22 1.69 -6.21
C LEU A 179 -6.22 2.13 -5.15
N LEU A 180 -5.93 1.82 -3.89
CA LEU A 180 -6.61 2.38 -2.73
C LEU A 180 -5.69 3.37 -2.02
N VAL A 181 -6.15 4.60 -1.86
CA VAL A 181 -5.36 5.68 -1.22
C VAL A 181 -6.01 6.12 0.08
N VAL A 182 -5.27 6.00 1.16
CA VAL A 182 -5.61 6.61 2.45
C VAL A 182 -4.82 7.92 2.57
N SER A 183 -5.51 9.03 2.75
CA SER A 183 -4.88 10.33 2.97
C SER A 183 -5.81 11.28 3.72
N HIS A 184 -5.23 12.17 4.53
CA HIS A 184 -5.94 13.30 5.12
C HIS A 184 -5.99 14.52 4.18
N SER A 185 -5.22 14.51 3.09
CA SER A 185 -5.21 15.59 2.10
C SER A 185 -6.35 15.45 1.11
N GLU A 186 -7.44 16.17 1.36
CA GLU A 186 -8.58 16.23 0.46
C GLU A 186 -8.21 16.66 -0.97
N PRO A 187 -7.36 17.71 -1.18
CA PRO A 187 -6.91 18.09 -2.51
C PRO A 187 -6.15 16.99 -3.24
N LEU A 188 -5.34 16.19 -2.50
CA LEU A 188 -4.64 15.05 -3.08
C LEU A 188 -5.64 14.00 -3.57
N LEU A 189 -6.58 13.59 -2.73
CA LEU A 189 -7.59 12.58 -3.07
C LEU A 189 -8.44 13.02 -4.27
N GLN A 190 -8.83 14.29 -4.35
CA GLN A 190 -9.57 14.84 -5.51
C GLN A 190 -8.78 14.74 -6.82
N ARG A 191 -7.46 14.94 -6.74
CA ARG A 191 -6.59 14.94 -7.91
C ARG A 191 -6.29 13.54 -8.45
N ILE A 192 -6.11 12.55 -7.56
CA ILE A 192 -5.57 11.24 -7.95
C ILE A 192 -6.62 10.12 -7.99
N CYS A 193 -7.72 10.22 -7.23
CA CYS A 193 -8.73 9.18 -7.15
C CYS A 193 -9.87 9.40 -8.15
N THR A 194 -10.44 8.29 -8.64
CA THR A 194 -11.61 8.27 -9.52
C THR A 194 -12.92 8.15 -8.74
N GLY A 195 -12.84 7.70 -7.51
CA GLY A 195 -14.00 7.50 -6.62
C GLY A 195 -13.58 7.51 -5.16
N ARG A 196 -14.55 7.34 -4.27
CA ARG A 196 -14.34 7.32 -2.82
C ARG A 196 -15.15 6.26 -2.14
N ILE A 197 -14.59 5.75 -1.06
CA ILE A 197 -15.24 4.86 -0.11
C ILE A 197 -15.14 5.44 1.30
N GLN A 198 -16.11 5.09 2.13
CA GLN A 198 -16.14 5.43 3.56
C GLN A 198 -16.19 4.12 4.36
N LEU A 199 -15.49 4.08 5.50
CA LEU A 199 -15.60 3.01 6.51
C LEU A 199 -16.66 3.35 7.54
#